data_e82b4099e07f36f9b4e907e29ef2652d
#
_entry.id   e82b4099e07f36f9b4e907e29ef2652d
#
_cell.length_a   1.000
_cell.length_b   1.000
_cell.length_c   1.000
_cell.angle_alpha   90.00
_cell.angle_beta   90.00
_cell.angle_gamma   90.00
#
_symmetry.space_group_name_H-M   'P 1'
#
loop_
_entity.id
_entity.type
_entity.pdbx_description
1 polymer ?
#
loop_
_entity_poly.entity_id
_entity_poly.type
_entity_poly.pdbx_seq_one_letter_code
_entity_poly.pdbx_strand_id
1 'polypeptide(L)'
;EDVVFEPVAEIASFEWHSGTGAAVQPGIEVIQDLVKRLPNGPGVYRMMNSGGDVLYVGKARSLKKRVTSYAQGRGHSNRIHRMVADTAAMEFVTTRTEAEALLLEANLIKRLRPRYNVLLRDDKSFPYILINADHAAPGIFKHRGAQARKGSYFGPFASAGAVARLVEHILGLESQLAGELVDPGLCH
;
A
#
# COMPACT_ATOMS: atom_id res chain seq x y z
N GLU A 1 -1.22 -26.45 -3.03
CA GLU A 1 0.16 -25.96 -2.75
C GLU A 1 0.03 -24.51 -2.33
N ASP A 2 0.30 -24.28 -1.06
CA ASP A 2 0.28 -22.94 -0.47
C ASP A 2 1.34 -22.09 -1.16
N VAL A 3 0.91 -21.02 -1.81
CA VAL A 3 1.82 -20.00 -2.32
C VAL A 3 2.48 -19.36 -1.11
N VAL A 4 3.68 -19.84 -0.78
CA VAL A 4 4.53 -19.25 0.24
C VAL A 4 4.98 -17.91 -0.29
N PHE A 5 4.31 -16.83 0.15
CA PHE A 5 4.82 -15.48 0.03
C PHE A 5 6.09 -15.44 0.87
N GLU A 6 7.24 -15.47 0.25
CA GLU A 6 8.44 -15.02 0.95
C GLU A 6 8.18 -13.59 1.42
N PRO A 7 8.28 -13.32 2.73
CA PRO A 7 8.17 -11.97 3.21
C PRO A 7 9.28 -11.18 2.50
N VAL A 8 8.91 -10.08 1.85
CA VAL A 8 9.90 -9.08 1.46
C VAL A 8 10.66 -8.77 2.74
N ALA A 9 11.89 -9.26 2.83
CA ALA A 9 12.70 -9.28 4.06
C ALA A 9 13.01 -7.88 4.62
N GLU A 10 12.58 -6.83 3.94
CA GLU A 10 12.88 -5.43 4.22
C GLU A 10 11.78 -4.64 4.94
N ILE A 11 10.66 -5.26 5.37
CA ILE A 11 9.65 -4.52 6.16
C ILE A 11 10.25 -4.08 7.52
N ALA A 12 11.30 -4.74 7.99
CA ALA A 12 12.01 -4.38 9.21
C ALA A 12 12.84 -3.09 9.11
N SER A 13 13.12 -2.58 7.90
CA SER A 13 13.96 -1.41 7.68
C SER A 13 13.18 -0.08 7.57
N PHE A 14 11.84 -0.13 7.61
CA PHE A 14 11.03 1.08 7.60
C PHE A 14 10.94 1.70 9.00
N GLU A 15 11.51 2.88 9.18
CA GLU A 15 11.37 3.65 10.41
C GLU A 15 9.95 4.22 10.53
N TRP A 16 9.22 3.77 11.56
CA TRP A 16 7.92 4.32 11.90
C TRP A 16 8.07 5.59 12.73
N HIS A 17 7.51 6.67 12.23
CA HIS A 17 7.45 7.93 12.97
C HIS A 17 6.16 7.98 13.79
N SER A 18 6.28 7.85 15.10
CA SER A 18 5.15 7.82 16.03
C SER A 18 4.78 9.23 16.52
N GLY A 19 3.48 9.47 16.62
CA GLY A 19 2.91 10.55 17.39
C GLY A 19 2.41 10.01 18.72
N THR A 20 3.19 10.11 19.77
CA THR A 20 2.77 9.73 21.11
C THR A 20 2.05 10.89 21.78
N GLY A 21 0.73 10.78 21.89
CA GLY A 21 -0.04 11.56 22.86
C GLY A 21 -0.19 10.74 24.14
N ALA A 22 0.53 11.11 25.18
CA ALA A 22 0.20 10.66 26.53
C ALA A 22 -1.11 11.36 26.97
N ALA A 23 -2.07 10.60 27.44
CA ALA A 23 -3.42 10.96 27.87
C ALA A 23 -4.49 10.72 26.80
N VAL A 24 -5.66 10.29 27.24
CA VAL A 24 -6.86 9.97 26.44
C VAL A 24 -7.29 11.22 25.67
N GLN A 25 -6.66 11.47 24.51
CA GLN A 25 -7.08 12.53 23.59
C GLN A 25 -8.13 11.98 22.65
N PRO A 26 -9.19 12.72 22.33
CA PRO A 26 -10.11 12.37 21.26
C PRO A 26 -9.32 12.05 19.98
N GLY A 27 -9.66 10.98 19.26
CA GLY A 27 -8.89 10.51 18.10
C GLY A 27 -8.66 11.58 17.02
N ILE A 28 -9.53 12.59 16.91
CA ILE A 28 -9.34 13.74 16.02
C ILE A 28 -8.12 14.57 16.44
N GLU A 29 -7.89 14.82 17.74
CA GLU A 29 -6.76 15.61 18.23
C GLU A 29 -5.43 14.89 17.95
N VAL A 30 -5.38 13.57 18.15
CA VAL A 30 -4.22 12.74 17.82
C VAL A 30 -3.87 12.87 16.33
N ILE A 31 -4.88 12.80 15.46
CA ILE A 31 -4.71 12.93 14.01
C ILE A 31 -4.26 14.35 13.64
N GLN A 32 -4.85 15.39 14.24
CA GLN A 32 -4.49 16.79 13.99
C GLN A 32 -3.05 17.10 14.40
N ASP A 33 -2.59 16.55 15.51
CA ASP A 33 -1.21 16.73 15.96
C ASP A 33 -0.22 16.06 14.99
N LEU A 34 -0.53 14.85 14.54
CA LEU A 34 0.30 14.16 13.56
C LEU A 34 0.36 14.89 12.22
N VAL A 35 -0.75 15.47 11.75
CA VAL A 35 -0.83 16.23 10.48
C VAL A 35 0.22 17.33 10.39
N LYS A 36 0.59 17.95 11.51
CA LYS A 36 1.62 19.02 11.55
C LYS A 36 2.99 18.51 11.08
N ARG A 37 3.28 17.22 11.32
CA ARG A 37 4.57 16.57 11.02
C ARG A 37 4.58 15.75 9.74
N LEU A 38 3.40 15.52 9.13
CA LEU A 38 3.29 14.68 7.94
C LEU A 38 3.88 15.36 6.71
N PRO A 39 4.71 14.65 5.92
CA PRO A 39 5.21 15.11 4.64
C PRO A 39 4.13 15.05 3.55
N ASN A 40 4.36 15.76 2.45
CA ASN A 40 3.49 15.72 1.26
C ASN A 40 3.80 14.54 0.31
N GLY A 41 4.74 13.68 0.67
CA GLY A 41 5.14 12.52 -0.11
C GLY A 41 4.25 11.29 0.04
N PRO A 42 4.53 10.24 -0.76
CA PRO A 42 3.85 8.96 -0.66
C PRO A 42 4.27 8.21 0.61
N GLY A 43 3.38 7.33 1.07
CA GLY A 43 3.66 6.50 2.24
C GLY A 43 2.45 5.73 2.75
N VAL A 44 2.66 5.06 3.87
CA VAL A 44 1.67 4.26 4.58
C VAL A 44 1.52 4.79 5.99
N TYR A 45 0.31 4.76 6.51
CA TYR A 45 0.00 5.12 7.89
C TYR A 45 -0.84 4.02 8.54
N ARG A 46 -0.73 3.93 9.86
CA ARG A 46 -1.57 3.04 10.68
C ARG A 46 -2.16 3.77 11.87
N MET A 47 -3.40 3.44 12.18
CA MET A 47 -4.13 3.93 13.33
C MET A 47 -4.24 2.82 14.36
N MET A 48 -4.04 3.13 15.63
CA MET A 48 -4.03 2.18 16.72
C MET A 48 -4.96 2.64 17.85
N ASN A 49 -5.52 1.67 18.57
CA ASN A 49 -6.29 1.94 19.80
C ASN A 49 -5.35 2.16 21.00
N SER A 50 -5.93 2.44 22.17
CA SER A 50 -5.20 2.60 23.43
C SER A 50 -4.50 1.33 23.92
N GLY A 51 -4.92 0.16 23.44
CA GLY A 51 -4.28 -1.13 23.71
C GLY A 51 -3.10 -1.45 22.79
N GLY A 52 -2.82 -0.60 21.78
CA GLY A 52 -1.76 -0.83 20.79
C GLY A 52 -2.20 -1.69 19.58
N ASP A 53 -3.47 -2.12 19.52
CA ASP A 53 -3.96 -2.88 18.38
C ASP A 53 -4.12 -1.99 17.16
N VAL A 54 -3.67 -2.48 16.00
CA VAL A 54 -3.81 -1.76 14.74
C VAL A 54 -5.26 -1.83 14.25
N LEU A 55 -5.91 -0.67 14.24
CA LEU A 55 -7.28 -0.50 13.79
C LEU A 55 -7.41 -0.42 12.27
N TYR A 56 -6.46 0.28 11.64
CA TYR A 56 -6.49 0.56 10.21
C TYR A 56 -5.08 0.80 9.65
N VAL A 57 -4.87 0.34 8.44
CA VAL A 57 -3.68 0.64 7.62
C VAL A 57 -4.15 1.28 6.32
N GLY A 58 -3.52 2.37 5.91
CA GLY A 58 -3.83 3.04 4.65
C GLY A 58 -2.61 3.60 3.96
N LYS A 59 -2.66 3.65 2.63
CA LYS A 59 -1.63 4.32 1.81
C LYS A 59 -2.09 5.68 1.34
N ALA A 60 -1.14 6.52 0.97
CA ALA A 60 -1.39 7.82 0.37
C ALA A 60 -0.32 8.19 -0.66
N ARG A 61 -0.71 8.97 -1.69
CA ARG A 61 0.23 9.72 -2.56
C ARG A 61 0.82 10.92 -1.83
N SER A 62 0.01 11.50 -0.95
CA SER A 62 0.39 12.58 -0.05
C SER A 62 -0.18 12.26 1.32
N LEU A 63 0.69 11.84 2.23
CA LEU A 63 0.32 11.50 3.60
C LEU A 63 -0.43 12.66 4.27
N LYS A 64 0.11 13.88 4.16
CA LYS A 64 -0.50 15.07 4.75
C LYS A 64 -1.92 15.30 4.27
N LYS A 65 -2.16 15.32 2.93
CA LYS A 65 -3.50 15.53 2.37
C LYS A 65 -4.48 14.45 2.81
N ARG A 66 -4.05 13.19 2.78
CA ARG A 66 -4.90 12.06 3.13
C ARG A 66 -5.29 12.06 4.60
N VAL A 67 -4.34 12.27 5.49
CA VAL A 67 -4.60 12.24 6.93
C VAL A 67 -5.39 13.47 7.39
N THR A 68 -5.13 14.64 6.80
CA THR A 68 -5.94 15.85 7.03
C THR A 68 -7.42 15.61 6.73
N SER A 69 -7.77 14.80 5.72
CA SER A 69 -9.16 14.50 5.41
C SER A 69 -9.91 13.83 6.57
N TYR A 70 -9.24 13.01 7.37
CA TYR A 70 -9.84 12.40 8.57
C TYR A 70 -10.09 13.43 9.68
N ALA A 71 -9.17 14.38 9.86
CA ALA A 71 -9.31 15.44 10.86
C ALA A 71 -10.45 16.42 10.54
N GLN A 72 -10.83 16.56 9.26
CA GLN A 72 -11.92 17.45 8.83
C GLN A 72 -13.30 16.87 9.04
N GLY A 73 -13.45 15.57 9.24
CA GLY A 73 -14.71 14.90 9.60
C GLY A 73 -15.84 14.96 8.55
N ARG A 74 -15.59 15.57 7.38
CA ARG A 74 -16.62 15.78 6.36
C ARG A 74 -16.69 14.59 5.39
N GLY A 75 -17.92 14.09 5.15
CA GLY A 75 -18.14 13.07 4.10
C GLY A 75 -17.68 11.66 4.45
N HIS A 76 -17.40 11.37 5.71
CA HIS A 76 -17.00 10.05 6.16
C HIS A 76 -18.20 9.15 6.46
N SER A 77 -18.07 7.85 6.13
CA SER A 77 -19.03 6.85 6.55
C SER A 77 -18.98 6.65 8.07
N ASN A 78 -20.06 6.14 8.67
CA ASN A 78 -20.12 5.82 10.09
C ASN A 78 -18.97 4.90 10.55
N ARG A 79 -18.48 4.03 9.64
CA ARG A 79 -17.34 3.16 9.92
C ARG A 79 -16.04 3.97 10.12
N ILE A 80 -15.81 4.98 9.29
CA ILE A 80 -14.63 5.85 9.42
C ILE A 80 -14.75 6.73 10.65
N HIS A 81 -15.93 7.25 10.98
CA HIS A 81 -16.15 8.00 12.21
C HIS A 81 -15.81 7.17 13.46
N ARG A 82 -16.25 5.92 13.52
CA ARG A 82 -15.90 5.01 14.62
C ARG A 82 -14.39 4.73 14.67
N MET A 83 -13.78 4.46 13.52
CA MET A 83 -12.32 4.25 13.44
C MET A 83 -11.54 5.44 13.98
N VAL A 84 -11.92 6.66 13.61
CA VAL A 84 -11.28 7.90 14.11
C VAL A 84 -11.51 8.06 15.61
N ALA A 85 -12.72 7.80 16.09
CA ALA A 85 -13.04 7.88 17.52
C ALA A 85 -12.24 6.86 18.36
N ASP A 86 -12.04 5.65 17.83
CA ASP A 86 -11.28 4.59 18.51
C ASP A 86 -9.74 4.80 18.42
N THR A 87 -9.26 5.78 17.62
CA THR A 87 -7.83 6.02 17.42
C THR A 87 -7.22 6.73 18.62
N ALA A 88 -6.27 6.09 19.27
CA ALA A 88 -5.49 6.64 20.38
C ALA A 88 -4.05 6.98 19.98
N ALA A 89 -3.54 6.36 18.93
CA ALA A 89 -2.22 6.63 18.38
C ALA A 89 -2.23 6.47 16.87
N MET A 90 -1.33 7.18 16.19
CA MET A 90 -1.14 7.08 14.76
C MET A 90 0.34 7.16 14.42
N GLU A 91 0.75 6.34 13.45
CA GLU A 91 2.12 6.29 12.95
C GLU A 91 2.12 6.31 11.43
N PHE A 92 3.22 6.72 10.85
CA PHE A 92 3.41 6.71 9.40
C PHE A 92 4.84 6.33 9.02
N VAL A 93 4.98 5.89 7.79
CA VAL A 93 6.26 5.67 7.11
C VAL A 93 6.19 6.28 5.72
N THR A 94 7.24 6.97 5.32
CA THR A 94 7.38 7.49 3.96
C THR A 94 7.94 6.42 3.04
N THR A 95 7.50 6.44 1.80
CA THR A 95 8.04 5.59 0.73
C THR A 95 8.57 6.47 -0.40
N ARG A 96 9.46 5.93 -1.23
CA ARG A 96 9.97 6.68 -2.39
C ARG A 96 8.90 6.82 -3.47
N THR A 97 8.06 5.79 -3.63
CA THR A 97 7.06 5.71 -4.69
C THR A 97 5.70 5.29 -4.16
N GLU A 98 4.64 5.56 -4.95
CA GLU A 98 3.30 5.01 -4.69
C GLU A 98 3.24 3.49 -4.79
N ALA A 99 4.10 2.91 -5.63
CA ALA A 99 4.20 1.48 -5.81
C ALA A 99 4.67 0.80 -4.53
N GLU A 100 5.73 1.33 -3.91
CA GLU A 100 6.21 0.87 -2.61
C GLU A 100 5.13 1.01 -1.54
N ALA A 101 4.42 2.15 -1.50
CA ALA A 101 3.32 2.36 -0.56
C ALA A 101 2.19 1.32 -0.75
N LEU A 102 1.86 0.97 -2.00
CA LEU A 102 0.85 -0.05 -2.31
C LEU A 102 1.26 -1.43 -1.80
N LEU A 103 2.49 -1.84 -2.06
CA LEU A 103 3.02 -3.14 -1.65
C LEU A 103 3.10 -3.23 -0.12
N LEU A 104 3.58 -2.17 0.52
CA LEU A 104 3.69 -2.10 1.98
C LEU A 104 2.30 -2.14 2.64
N GLU A 105 1.32 -1.37 2.15
CA GLU A 105 -0.07 -1.40 2.64
C GLU A 105 -0.64 -2.81 2.57
N ALA A 106 -0.53 -3.48 1.41
CA ALA A 106 -1.08 -4.82 1.21
C ALA A 106 -0.45 -5.84 2.17
N ASN A 107 0.88 -5.80 2.34
CA ASN A 107 1.60 -6.68 3.26
C ASN A 107 1.20 -6.44 4.73
N LEU A 108 1.08 -5.17 5.13
CA LEU A 108 0.66 -4.82 6.49
C LEU A 108 -0.78 -5.25 6.77
N ILE A 109 -1.70 -5.05 5.82
CA ILE A 109 -3.09 -5.51 5.96
C ILE A 109 -3.15 -7.04 6.11
N LYS A 110 -2.39 -7.77 5.29
CA LYS A 110 -2.33 -9.24 5.34
C LYS A 110 -1.78 -9.72 6.69
N ARG A 111 -0.71 -9.09 7.17
CA ARG A 111 -0.02 -9.48 8.42
C ARG A 111 -0.80 -9.08 9.68
N LEU A 112 -1.29 -7.83 9.72
CA LEU A 112 -1.89 -7.24 10.93
C LEU A 112 -3.40 -7.47 11.03
N ARG A 113 -4.07 -7.76 9.90
CA ARG A 113 -5.52 -7.97 9.79
C ARG A 113 -6.35 -6.90 10.50
N PRO A 114 -6.15 -5.60 10.22
CA PRO A 114 -6.76 -4.53 10.96
C PRO A 114 -8.29 -4.55 10.87
N ARG A 115 -8.97 -4.30 11.96
CA ARG A 115 -10.44 -4.39 12.09
C ARG A 115 -11.21 -3.53 11.09
N TYR A 116 -10.67 -2.36 10.74
CA TYR A 116 -11.33 -1.40 9.85
C TYR A 116 -10.87 -1.51 8.39
N ASN A 117 -9.91 -2.36 8.06
CA ASN A 117 -9.62 -2.68 6.67
C ASN A 117 -10.60 -3.75 6.14
N VAL A 118 -10.84 -3.69 4.84
CA VAL A 118 -11.46 -4.83 4.16
C VAL A 118 -10.43 -5.95 4.17
N LEU A 119 -10.77 -7.09 4.78
CA LEU A 119 -9.91 -8.26 4.73
C LEU A 119 -9.78 -8.69 3.27
N LEU A 120 -8.56 -8.62 2.76
CA LEU A 120 -8.21 -9.15 1.45
C LEU A 120 -8.24 -10.68 1.58
N ARG A 121 -9.34 -11.28 1.17
CA ARG A 121 -9.45 -12.73 1.02
C ARG A 121 -8.91 -13.10 -0.36
N ASP A 122 -8.43 -14.34 -0.51
CA ASP A 122 -8.13 -14.90 -1.82
C ASP A 122 -9.44 -15.10 -2.59
N ASP A 123 -9.98 -14.00 -3.05
CA ASP A 123 -11.26 -13.88 -3.74
C ASP A 123 -11.01 -13.43 -5.18
N LYS A 124 -11.75 -14.03 -6.09
CA LYS A 124 -11.74 -13.72 -7.53
C LYS A 124 -12.03 -12.24 -7.84
N SER A 125 -12.56 -11.49 -6.87
CA SER A 125 -12.86 -10.05 -7.00
C SER A 125 -11.64 -9.14 -6.83
N PHE A 126 -10.59 -9.58 -6.13
CA PHE A 126 -9.39 -8.78 -5.92
C PHE A 126 -8.37 -8.92 -7.05
N PRO A 127 -7.69 -7.84 -7.45
CA PRO A 127 -6.64 -7.88 -8.46
C PRO A 127 -5.32 -8.44 -7.91
N TYR A 128 -4.63 -9.13 -8.79
CA TYR A 128 -3.27 -9.64 -8.63
C TYR A 128 -2.36 -9.06 -9.72
N ILE A 129 -1.06 -9.08 -9.47
CA ILE A 129 -0.03 -8.95 -10.49
C ILE A 129 0.39 -10.39 -10.82
N LEU A 130 0.30 -10.77 -12.09
CA LEU A 130 0.79 -12.04 -12.61
C LEU A 130 2.07 -11.79 -13.38
N ILE A 131 3.14 -12.46 -13.00
CA ILE A 131 4.34 -12.59 -13.81
C ILE A 131 4.27 -13.95 -14.49
N ASN A 132 4.04 -13.92 -15.81
CA ASN A 132 3.94 -15.13 -16.62
C ASN A 132 5.34 -15.55 -17.08
N ALA A 133 5.65 -16.84 -16.92
CA ALA A 133 6.91 -17.42 -17.31
C ALA A 133 6.78 -18.39 -18.53
N ASP A 134 5.65 -18.37 -19.25
CA ASP A 134 5.38 -19.29 -20.37
C ASP A 134 6.20 -18.96 -21.63
N HIS A 135 6.92 -17.85 -21.67
CA HIS A 135 7.76 -17.41 -22.79
C HIS A 135 9.16 -17.05 -22.33
N ALA A 136 10.10 -16.99 -23.28
CA ALA A 136 11.49 -16.59 -23.04
C ALA A 136 11.60 -15.17 -22.43
N ALA A 137 10.62 -14.30 -22.70
CA ALA A 137 10.47 -13.02 -22.05
C ALA A 137 9.25 -13.09 -21.08
N PRO A 138 9.46 -12.96 -19.77
CA PRO A 138 8.37 -12.94 -18.80
C PRO A 138 7.48 -11.69 -18.99
N GLY A 139 6.17 -11.90 -19.06
CA GLY A 139 5.21 -10.81 -19.15
C GLY A 139 4.60 -10.47 -17.79
N ILE A 140 4.35 -9.19 -17.54
CA ILE A 140 3.71 -8.71 -16.32
C ILE A 140 2.28 -8.23 -16.62
N PHE A 141 1.30 -8.79 -15.92
CA PHE A 141 -0.12 -8.54 -16.18
C PHE A 141 -0.91 -8.26 -14.91
N LYS A 142 -1.92 -7.39 -15.02
CA LYS A 142 -2.98 -7.34 -14.04
C LYS A 142 -3.91 -8.54 -14.23
N HIS A 143 -4.07 -9.36 -13.21
CA HIS A 143 -4.92 -10.53 -13.21
C HIS A 143 -6.12 -10.38 -12.26
N ARG A 144 -7.26 -10.97 -12.63
CA ARG A 144 -8.44 -11.16 -11.78
C ARG A 144 -9.03 -12.54 -12.04
N GLY A 145 -9.61 -13.13 -11.03
CA GLY A 145 -10.26 -14.42 -11.13
C GLY A 145 -9.38 -15.57 -10.64
N ALA A 146 -9.68 -16.78 -11.10
CA ALA A 146 -8.95 -17.98 -10.69
C ALA A 146 -7.49 -17.93 -11.17
N GLN A 147 -6.57 -18.37 -10.33
CA GLN A 147 -5.14 -18.46 -10.63
C GLN A 147 -4.85 -19.68 -11.52
N ALA A 148 -5.41 -19.69 -12.74
CA ALA A 148 -5.32 -20.81 -13.67
C ALA A 148 -4.13 -20.72 -14.65
N ARG A 149 -3.46 -19.57 -14.72
CA ARG A 149 -2.29 -19.38 -15.60
C ARG A 149 -1.01 -19.77 -14.88
N LYS A 150 -0.06 -20.36 -15.62
CA LYS A 150 1.28 -20.61 -15.08
C LYS A 150 2.01 -19.29 -14.86
N GLY A 151 2.62 -19.13 -13.69
CA GLY A 151 3.34 -17.93 -13.32
C GLY A 151 3.25 -17.61 -11.84
N SER A 152 3.91 -16.55 -11.45
CA SER A 152 3.91 -16.05 -10.06
C SER A 152 2.83 -15.01 -9.86
N TYR A 153 1.99 -15.19 -8.84
CA TYR A 153 0.90 -14.27 -8.49
C TYR A 153 1.27 -13.47 -7.26
N PHE A 154 1.22 -12.15 -7.37
CA PHE A 154 1.46 -11.21 -6.27
C PHE A 154 0.16 -10.49 -5.92
N GLY A 155 -0.20 -10.49 -4.66
CA GLY A 155 -1.45 -9.90 -4.16
C GLY A 155 -2.10 -10.81 -3.12
N PRO A 156 -3.42 -10.71 -2.88
CA PRO A 156 -4.35 -9.77 -3.51
C PRO A 156 -4.17 -8.31 -3.10
N PHE A 157 -4.55 -7.38 -3.95
CA PHE A 157 -4.47 -5.94 -3.69
C PHE A 157 -5.85 -5.31 -3.55
N ALA A 158 -6.01 -4.35 -2.64
CA ALA A 158 -7.29 -3.68 -2.41
C ALA A 158 -7.70 -2.73 -3.56
N SER A 159 -6.76 -2.26 -4.38
CA SER A 159 -7.01 -1.25 -5.40
C SER A 159 -6.61 -1.72 -6.79
N ALA A 160 -7.62 -2.01 -7.62
CA ALA A 160 -7.42 -2.40 -9.02
C ALA A 160 -6.76 -1.29 -9.88
N GLY A 161 -7.09 -0.02 -9.60
CA GLY A 161 -6.48 1.12 -10.29
C GLY A 161 -5.00 1.31 -9.92
N ALA A 162 -4.63 1.05 -8.66
CA ALA A 162 -3.23 1.14 -8.24
C ALA A 162 -2.39 0.02 -8.88
N VAL A 163 -2.94 -1.20 -8.97
CA VAL A 163 -2.28 -2.32 -9.65
C VAL A 163 -2.11 -2.03 -11.15
N ALA A 164 -3.12 -1.45 -11.81
CA ALA A 164 -3.00 -1.09 -13.22
C ALA A 164 -1.86 -0.10 -13.46
N ARG A 165 -1.82 0.99 -12.67
CA ARG A 165 -0.73 1.99 -12.79
C ARG A 165 0.64 1.42 -12.48
N LEU A 166 0.75 0.49 -11.52
CA LEU A 166 2.00 -0.16 -11.21
C LEU A 166 2.49 -1.01 -12.39
N VAL A 167 1.62 -1.81 -12.99
CA VAL A 167 1.94 -2.63 -14.17
C VAL A 167 2.35 -1.73 -15.35
N GLU A 168 1.60 -0.66 -15.63
CA GLU A 168 1.91 0.32 -16.68
C GLU A 168 3.28 0.98 -16.44
N HIS A 169 3.59 1.32 -15.20
CA HIS A 169 4.88 1.92 -14.84
C HIS A 169 6.04 0.95 -15.07
N ILE A 170 5.92 -0.32 -14.68
CA ILE A 170 6.95 -1.33 -14.87
C ILE A 170 7.17 -1.58 -16.37
N LEU A 171 6.10 -1.73 -17.15
CA LEU A 171 6.21 -1.93 -18.60
C LEU A 171 6.78 -0.70 -19.31
N GLY A 172 6.48 0.51 -18.84
CA GLY A 172 7.08 1.74 -19.34
C GLY A 172 8.58 1.82 -19.09
N LEU A 173 9.07 1.34 -17.94
CA LEU A 173 10.50 1.26 -17.66
C LEU A 173 11.21 0.23 -18.54
N GLU A 174 10.59 -0.94 -18.78
CA GLU A 174 11.16 -1.95 -19.69
C GLU A 174 11.31 -1.42 -21.11
N SER A 175 10.34 -0.65 -21.61
CA SER A 175 10.43 -0.06 -22.96
C SER A 175 11.50 1.01 -23.09
N GLN A 176 11.75 1.79 -22.04
CA GLN A 176 12.84 2.78 -22.01
C GLN A 176 14.21 2.11 -22.00
N LEU A 177 14.41 1.08 -21.18
CA LEU A 177 15.65 0.32 -21.12
C LEU A 177 15.94 -0.41 -22.43
N ALA A 178 14.91 -0.96 -23.10
CA ALA A 178 15.07 -1.59 -24.41
C ALA A 178 15.41 -0.57 -25.51
N GLY A 179 14.93 0.67 -25.41
CA GLY A 179 15.28 1.76 -26.34
C GLY A 179 16.71 2.26 -26.21
N GLU A 180 17.28 2.25 -25.01
CA GLU A 180 18.68 2.65 -24.77
C GLU A 180 19.71 1.59 -25.25
N LEU A 181 19.29 0.33 -25.38
CA LEU A 181 20.14 -0.76 -25.86
C LEU A 181 20.25 -0.85 -27.41
N VAL A 182 19.43 -0.09 -28.11
CA VAL A 182 19.47 0.04 -29.57
C VAL A 182 20.02 1.42 -29.96
N ASP A 183 21.29 1.67 -29.67
CA ASP A 183 22.01 2.78 -30.27
C ASP A 183 22.55 2.31 -31.64
N PRO A 184 22.06 2.83 -32.78
CA PRO A 184 22.51 2.42 -34.10
C PRO A 184 23.77 3.16 -34.56
N GLY A 185 24.68 3.46 -33.63
CA GLY A 185 25.84 4.29 -33.84
C GLY A 185 27.17 3.56 -33.97
N LEU A 186 27.24 2.40 -34.62
CA LEU A 186 28.53 1.79 -34.97
C LEU A 186 28.47 1.04 -36.33
N CYS A 187 28.26 1.82 -37.38
CA CYS A 187 28.66 1.43 -38.74
C CYS A 187 29.58 2.52 -39.30
N HIS A 188 30.86 2.32 -39.10
CA HIS A 188 31.92 2.88 -39.98
C HIS A 188 32.93 1.79 -40.26
#